data_7b8be2d2445d80ea70dbc1fe950ddea9
#
_entry.id   7b8be2d2445d80ea70dbc1fe950ddea9
#
_cell.length_a   1.000
_cell.length_b   1.000
_cell.length_c   1.000
_cell.angle_alpha   90.00
_cell.angle_beta   90.00
_cell.angle_gamma   90.00
#
_symmetry.space_group_name_H-M   'P 1'
#
loop_
_entity.id
_entity.type
_entity.pdbx_description
1 polymer ?
#
loop_
_entity_poly.entity_id
_entity_poly.type
_entity_poly.pdbx_seq_one_letter_code
_entity_poly.pdbx_strand_id
1 'polypeptide(L)'
;MNPATQEKLSQLARSALEACLGRLSAVTPGSWSVESARALPPGSPFIPAAGQGAEAVVMGVALPAAFSTVLLFAAADAPLLAAAFSPAPPAAVSEGETALLEIGNITLNALVNTLLRAIRRSSIPSVPVRLPAVDLKPQPGCGAVIVSFTVTLEGRTSRAEIAAFLPPALIAAF
;
A
#
# COMPACT_ATOMS: atom_id res chain seq x y z
N MET A 1 -5.52 -20.15 4.73
CA MET A 1 -4.13 -19.89 4.23
C MET A 1 -3.18 -20.60 5.17
N ASN A 2 -2.31 -21.48 4.66
CA ASN A 2 -1.33 -22.20 5.46
C ASN A 2 -0.11 -21.32 5.82
N PRO A 3 0.72 -21.67 6.81
CA PRO A 3 1.87 -20.87 7.23
C PRO A 3 2.89 -20.62 6.12
N ALA A 4 3.15 -21.59 5.24
CA ALA A 4 4.09 -21.42 4.14
C ALA A 4 3.61 -20.38 3.11
N THR A 5 2.32 -20.36 2.78
CA THR A 5 1.72 -19.34 1.92
C THR A 5 1.75 -17.97 2.60
N GLN A 6 1.50 -17.88 3.91
CA GLN A 6 1.61 -16.62 4.66
C GLN A 6 3.02 -16.04 4.59
N GLU A 7 4.01 -16.88 4.86
CA GLU A 7 5.42 -16.47 4.81
C GLU A 7 5.81 -16.02 3.41
N LYS A 8 5.47 -16.80 2.37
CA LYS A 8 5.74 -16.46 0.98
C LYS A 8 5.13 -15.11 0.57
N LEU A 9 3.86 -14.88 0.91
CA LEU A 9 3.18 -13.61 0.62
C LEU A 9 3.83 -12.43 1.36
N SER A 10 4.20 -12.61 2.63
CA SER A 10 4.88 -11.60 3.43
C SER A 10 6.25 -11.23 2.84
N GLN A 11 7.03 -12.24 2.43
CA GLN A 11 8.35 -12.03 1.80
C GLN A 11 8.25 -11.34 0.45
N LEU A 12 7.30 -11.75 -0.41
CA LEU A 12 7.05 -11.10 -1.70
C LEU A 12 6.68 -9.63 -1.53
N ALA A 13 5.78 -9.34 -0.59
CA ALA A 13 5.35 -7.97 -0.33
C ALA A 13 6.49 -7.12 0.25
N ARG A 14 7.27 -7.65 1.20
CA ARG A 14 8.45 -6.98 1.74
C ARG A 14 9.42 -6.62 0.63
N SER A 15 9.84 -7.58 -0.18
CA SER A 15 10.81 -7.36 -1.25
C SER A 15 10.31 -6.36 -2.30
N ALA A 16 9.01 -6.40 -2.64
CA ALA A 16 8.41 -5.45 -3.56
C ALA A 16 8.53 -4.01 -3.06
N LEU A 17 8.19 -3.81 -1.77
CA LEU A 17 8.20 -2.47 -1.18
C LEU A 17 9.61 -2.00 -0.84
N GLU A 18 10.51 -2.84 -0.38
CA GLU A 18 11.92 -2.48 -0.17
C GLU A 18 12.56 -1.96 -1.47
N ALA A 19 12.35 -2.65 -2.59
CA ALA A 19 12.85 -2.21 -3.90
C ALA A 19 12.17 -0.91 -4.38
N CYS A 20 10.87 -0.74 -4.14
CA CYS A 20 10.13 0.44 -4.52
C CYS A 20 10.54 1.67 -3.69
N LEU A 21 10.51 1.53 -2.35
CA LEU A 21 10.82 2.61 -1.42
C LEU A 21 12.30 3.02 -1.46
N GLY A 22 13.20 2.06 -1.71
CA GLY A 22 14.61 2.37 -1.96
C GLY A 22 14.81 3.27 -3.17
N ARG A 23 14.05 3.05 -4.25
CA ARG A 23 14.07 3.95 -5.43
C ARG A 23 13.46 5.32 -5.11
N LEU A 24 12.35 5.37 -4.37
CA LEU A 24 11.77 6.65 -3.93
C LEU A 24 12.78 7.44 -3.09
N SER A 25 13.43 6.82 -2.11
CA SER A 25 14.47 7.47 -1.30
C SER A 25 15.65 8.03 -2.12
N ALA A 26 15.93 7.45 -3.28
CA ALA A 26 17.01 7.90 -4.15
C ALA A 26 16.64 9.12 -5.00
N VAL A 27 15.35 9.38 -5.25
CA VAL A 27 14.89 10.42 -6.20
C VAL A 27 13.96 11.45 -5.59
N THR A 28 13.54 11.28 -4.32
CA THR A 28 12.67 12.20 -3.59
C THR A 28 13.37 12.75 -2.35
N PRO A 29 12.90 13.86 -1.76
CA PRO A 29 13.50 14.42 -0.53
C PRO A 29 13.37 13.52 0.68
N GLY A 30 12.35 12.67 0.74
CA GLY A 30 12.07 11.78 1.88
C GLY A 30 12.94 10.52 1.89
N SER A 31 13.23 10.00 3.08
CA SER A 31 13.79 8.68 3.29
C SER A 31 12.64 7.70 3.60
N TRP A 32 12.53 6.64 2.80
CA TRP A 32 11.43 5.68 2.83
C TRP A 32 11.95 4.30 3.20
N SER A 33 11.39 3.65 4.23
CA SER A 33 11.86 2.35 4.69
C SER A 33 10.74 1.42 5.15
N VAL A 34 10.84 0.13 4.80
CA VAL A 34 9.90 -0.91 5.26
C VAL A 34 10.19 -1.23 6.74
N GLU A 35 9.16 -1.20 7.57
CA GLU A 35 9.22 -1.66 8.96
C GLU A 35 8.86 -3.15 9.08
N SER A 36 7.70 -3.54 8.55
CA SER A 36 7.20 -4.90 8.67
C SER A 36 6.38 -5.31 7.44
N ALA A 37 6.30 -6.61 7.22
CA ALA A 37 5.37 -7.20 6.26
C ALA A 37 4.74 -8.44 6.89
N ARG A 38 3.42 -8.60 6.70
CA ARG A 38 2.67 -9.75 7.22
C ARG A 38 1.52 -10.11 6.29
N ALA A 39 1.13 -11.39 6.29
CA ALA A 39 -0.09 -11.84 5.63
C ALA A 39 -1.09 -12.35 6.67
N LEU A 40 -2.35 -11.97 6.53
CA LEU A 40 -3.46 -12.40 7.37
C LEU A 40 -4.33 -13.39 6.61
N PRO A 41 -4.72 -14.51 7.25
CA PRO A 41 -5.62 -15.47 6.62
C PRO A 41 -7.02 -14.88 6.38
N PRO A 42 -7.80 -15.46 5.45
CA PRO A 42 -9.19 -15.08 5.22
C PRO A 42 -10.01 -15.05 6.50
N GLY A 43 -10.82 -14.00 6.68
CA GLY A 43 -11.65 -13.80 7.87
C GLY A 43 -10.94 -13.15 9.06
N SER A 44 -9.64 -12.91 8.99
CA SER A 44 -8.95 -12.14 10.04
C SER A 44 -9.38 -10.67 10.00
N PRO A 45 -9.57 -10.04 11.17
CA PRO A 45 -9.88 -8.62 11.21
C PRO A 45 -8.70 -7.79 10.69
N PHE A 46 -8.99 -6.87 9.79
CA PHE A 46 -8.02 -5.86 9.35
C PHE A 46 -8.26 -4.58 10.14
N ILE A 47 -7.28 -4.19 10.93
CA ILE A 47 -7.31 -2.96 11.73
C ILE A 47 -6.16 -2.07 11.23
N PRO A 48 -6.45 -0.92 10.59
CA PRO A 48 -5.43 0.03 10.15
C PRO A 48 -4.62 0.57 11.34
N ALA A 49 -3.30 0.59 11.22
CA ALA A 49 -2.44 1.19 12.26
C ALA A 49 -2.59 2.72 12.36
N ALA A 50 -3.05 3.37 11.32
CA ALA A 50 -3.28 4.81 11.29
C ALA A 50 -4.44 5.29 12.20
N GLY A 51 -5.23 4.39 12.77
CA GLY A 51 -6.27 4.70 13.75
C GLY A 51 -7.48 5.47 13.21
N GLN A 52 -8.18 6.18 14.12
CA GLN A 52 -9.31 7.04 13.75
C GLN A 52 -8.81 8.26 12.96
N GLY A 53 -9.57 8.65 11.93
CA GLY A 53 -9.17 9.75 11.04
C GLY A 53 -8.12 9.35 10.00
N ALA A 54 -7.92 8.05 9.78
CA ALA A 54 -7.09 7.57 8.69
C ALA A 54 -7.71 7.89 7.33
N GLU A 55 -6.85 8.13 6.36
CA GLU A 55 -7.20 8.28 4.95
C GLU A 55 -6.60 7.13 4.13
N ALA A 56 -7.20 6.91 2.98
CA ALA A 56 -6.80 5.85 2.08
C ALA A 56 -6.68 6.34 0.63
N VAL A 57 -5.66 5.85 -0.06
CA VAL A 57 -5.61 5.81 -1.53
C VAL A 57 -5.89 4.38 -1.96
N VAL A 58 -6.95 4.19 -2.73
CA VAL A 58 -7.46 2.86 -3.12
C VAL A 58 -7.27 2.62 -4.60
N MET A 59 -6.87 1.41 -4.96
CA MET A 59 -6.71 0.97 -6.33
C MET A 59 -7.33 -0.43 -6.49
N GLY A 60 -8.19 -0.59 -7.48
CA GLY A 60 -8.84 -1.85 -7.81
C GLY A 60 -8.04 -2.65 -8.85
N VAL A 61 -8.12 -3.97 -8.75
CA VAL A 61 -7.57 -4.93 -9.74
C VAL A 61 -8.70 -5.86 -10.15
N ALA A 62 -8.99 -5.94 -11.45
CA ALA A 62 -10.11 -6.74 -11.96
C ALA A 62 -9.73 -8.19 -12.28
N LEU A 63 -8.52 -8.43 -12.77
CA LEU A 63 -8.04 -9.73 -13.26
C LEU A 63 -6.77 -10.16 -12.53
N PRO A 64 -6.50 -11.47 -12.36
CA PRO A 64 -7.31 -12.65 -12.74
C PRO A 64 -8.54 -12.88 -11.84
N ALA A 65 -8.60 -12.22 -10.69
CA ALA A 65 -9.72 -12.18 -9.77
C ALA A 65 -9.79 -10.77 -9.17
N ALA A 66 -10.99 -10.25 -8.99
CA ALA A 66 -11.17 -8.89 -8.46
C ALA A 66 -10.66 -8.79 -7.01
N PHE A 67 -9.83 -7.81 -6.75
CA PHE A 67 -9.36 -7.44 -5.41
C PHE A 67 -9.00 -5.96 -5.34
N SER A 68 -8.83 -5.43 -4.14
CA SER A 68 -8.41 -4.05 -3.92
C SER A 68 -7.10 -3.97 -3.17
N THR A 69 -6.37 -2.89 -3.42
CA THR A 69 -5.20 -2.50 -2.67
C THR A 69 -5.36 -1.10 -2.14
N VAL A 70 -4.77 -0.82 -1.00
CA VAL A 70 -4.92 0.47 -0.32
C VAL A 70 -3.58 0.92 0.26
N LEU A 71 -3.33 2.22 0.18
CA LEU A 71 -2.33 2.93 0.98
C LEU A 71 -3.08 3.67 2.07
N LEU A 72 -2.70 3.47 3.33
CA LEU A 72 -3.32 4.02 4.53
C LEU A 72 -2.33 4.90 5.28
N PHE A 73 -2.78 6.06 5.72
CA PHE A 73 -1.99 6.99 6.54
C PHE A 73 -2.90 7.84 7.43
N ALA A 74 -2.36 8.41 8.49
CA ALA A 74 -3.10 9.36 9.30
C ALA A 74 -3.32 10.67 8.50
N ALA A 75 -4.51 11.27 8.56
CA ALA A 75 -4.79 12.52 7.84
C ALA A 75 -3.80 13.64 8.20
N ALA A 76 -3.35 13.68 9.46
CA ALA A 76 -2.36 14.63 9.93
C ALA A 76 -0.98 14.47 9.26
N ASP A 77 -0.68 13.29 8.72
CA ASP A 77 0.59 12.96 8.09
C ASP A 77 0.61 13.25 6.58
N ALA A 78 -0.56 13.50 5.98
CA ALA A 78 -0.68 13.79 4.55
C ALA A 78 0.27 14.89 4.04
N PRO A 79 0.44 16.04 4.76
CA PRO A 79 1.37 17.08 4.32
C PRO A 79 2.83 16.61 4.33
N LEU A 80 3.24 15.79 5.33
CA LEU A 80 4.58 15.26 5.41
C LEU A 80 4.87 14.27 4.27
N LEU A 81 3.93 13.37 3.99
CA LEU A 81 4.04 12.41 2.90
C LEU A 81 4.17 13.12 1.55
N ALA A 82 3.32 14.12 1.29
CA ALA A 82 3.38 14.91 0.06
C ALA A 82 4.72 15.66 -0.09
N ALA A 83 5.20 16.30 0.98
CA ALA A 83 6.48 17.01 0.98
C ALA A 83 7.68 16.06 0.84
N ALA A 84 7.61 14.86 1.43
CA ALA A 84 8.65 13.85 1.29
C ALA A 84 8.74 13.27 -0.13
N PHE A 85 7.67 13.34 -0.91
CA PHE A 85 7.63 12.88 -2.30
C PHE A 85 8.04 13.96 -3.31
N SER A 86 7.60 15.21 -3.11
CA SER A 86 7.84 16.31 -4.05
C SER A 86 9.04 17.14 -3.66
N PRO A 87 9.99 17.44 -4.58
CA PRO A 87 11.14 18.31 -4.31
C PRO A 87 10.74 19.78 -4.06
N ALA A 88 9.56 20.19 -4.45
CA ALA A 88 9.02 21.51 -4.17
C ALA A 88 7.87 21.40 -3.18
N PRO A 89 7.80 22.26 -2.14
CA PRO A 89 6.64 22.26 -1.25
C PRO A 89 5.39 22.50 -2.08
N PRO A 90 4.30 21.75 -1.84
CA PRO A 90 3.07 21.92 -2.60
C PRO A 90 2.56 23.37 -2.45
N ALA A 91 2.49 24.09 -3.54
CA ALA A 91 2.03 25.49 -3.58
C ALA A 91 0.50 25.60 -3.37
N ALA A 92 -0.22 24.48 -3.58
CA ALA A 92 -1.67 24.38 -3.40
C ALA A 92 -2.08 23.03 -2.81
N VAL A 93 -3.24 22.96 -2.19
CA VAL A 93 -3.84 21.73 -1.63
C VAL A 93 -3.97 20.66 -2.71
N SER A 94 -4.32 21.04 -3.95
CA SER A 94 -4.42 20.13 -5.11
C SER A 94 -3.11 19.44 -5.48
N GLU A 95 -1.97 20.09 -5.29
CA GLU A 95 -0.65 19.50 -5.56
C GLU A 95 -0.30 18.44 -4.50
N GLY A 96 -0.63 18.69 -3.24
CA GLY A 96 -0.48 17.71 -2.17
C GLY A 96 -1.35 16.48 -2.39
N GLU A 97 -2.56 16.64 -2.87
CA GLU A 97 -3.46 15.54 -3.23
C GLU A 97 -2.91 14.72 -4.40
N THR A 98 -2.40 15.38 -5.43
CA THR A 98 -1.75 14.72 -6.56
C THR A 98 -0.55 13.90 -6.13
N ALA A 99 0.29 14.43 -5.23
CA ALA A 99 1.44 13.71 -4.68
C ALA A 99 1.01 12.43 -3.93
N LEU A 100 -0.03 12.49 -3.10
CA LEU A 100 -0.55 11.31 -2.38
C LEU A 100 -1.11 10.25 -3.33
N LEU A 101 -1.83 10.64 -4.37
CA LEU A 101 -2.31 9.73 -5.40
C LEU A 101 -1.15 9.07 -6.15
N GLU A 102 -0.09 9.81 -6.44
CA GLU A 102 1.09 9.28 -7.14
C GLU A 102 1.90 8.33 -6.24
N ILE A 103 2.07 8.65 -4.95
CA ILE A 103 2.65 7.72 -3.96
C ILE A 103 1.86 6.40 -3.96
N GLY A 104 0.52 6.50 -3.88
CA GLY A 104 -0.36 5.34 -3.95
C GLY A 104 -0.18 4.57 -5.26
N ASN A 105 -0.22 5.26 -6.40
CA ASN A 105 -0.02 4.66 -7.71
C ASN A 105 1.29 3.86 -7.78
N ILE A 106 2.41 4.45 -7.39
CA ILE A 106 3.73 3.81 -7.45
C ILE A 106 3.81 2.60 -6.52
N THR A 107 3.42 2.78 -5.25
CA THR A 107 3.61 1.77 -4.21
C THR A 107 2.63 0.61 -4.34
N LEU A 108 1.37 0.89 -4.64
CA LEU A 108 0.34 -0.15 -4.85
C LEU A 108 0.62 -0.96 -6.12
N ASN A 109 1.04 -0.32 -7.21
CA ASN A 109 1.47 -1.04 -8.42
C ASN A 109 2.70 -1.92 -8.18
N ALA A 110 3.66 -1.50 -7.36
CA ALA A 110 4.82 -2.33 -7.02
C ALA A 110 4.38 -3.63 -6.33
N LEU A 111 3.46 -3.54 -5.36
CA LEU A 111 2.89 -4.69 -4.67
C LEU A 111 2.10 -5.60 -5.62
N VAL A 112 1.12 -5.04 -6.36
CA VAL A 112 0.25 -5.78 -7.30
C VAL A 112 1.08 -6.52 -8.34
N ASN A 113 2.01 -5.84 -8.99
CA ASN A 113 2.84 -6.42 -10.03
C ASN A 113 3.70 -7.59 -9.50
N THR A 114 4.24 -7.45 -8.28
CA THR A 114 5.05 -8.53 -7.67
C THR A 114 4.19 -9.73 -7.33
N LEU A 115 3.03 -9.53 -6.70
CA LEU A 115 2.10 -10.61 -6.39
C LEU A 115 1.63 -11.35 -7.64
N LEU A 116 1.18 -10.61 -8.67
CA LEU A 116 0.68 -11.23 -9.90
C LEU A 116 1.78 -11.95 -10.69
N ARG A 117 2.99 -11.39 -10.76
CA ARG A 117 4.14 -12.06 -11.42
C ARG A 117 4.49 -13.38 -10.74
N ALA A 118 4.41 -13.48 -9.41
CA ALA A 118 4.71 -14.70 -8.67
C ALA A 118 3.77 -15.87 -9.06
N ILE A 119 2.57 -15.57 -9.53
CA ILE A 119 1.61 -16.55 -10.07
C ILE A 119 1.51 -16.51 -11.60
N ARG A 120 2.48 -15.91 -12.29
CA ARG A 120 2.57 -15.76 -13.75
C ARG A 120 1.32 -15.10 -14.37
N ARG A 121 0.83 -14.05 -13.72
CA ARG A 121 -0.31 -13.25 -14.19
C ARG A 121 0.10 -11.78 -14.30
N SER A 122 -0.74 -11.02 -14.99
CA SER A 122 -0.64 -9.56 -15.09
C SER A 122 -2.02 -8.95 -15.06
N SER A 123 -2.12 -7.68 -14.70
CA SER A 123 -3.36 -6.90 -14.76
C SER A 123 -3.01 -5.43 -14.99
N ILE A 124 -4.01 -4.69 -15.44
CA ILE A 124 -3.99 -3.23 -15.45
C ILE A 124 -4.88 -2.78 -14.29
N PRO A 125 -4.32 -2.24 -13.20
CA PRO A 125 -5.11 -1.71 -12.10
C PRO A 125 -5.91 -0.48 -12.51
N SER A 126 -6.95 -0.15 -11.72
CA SER A 126 -7.68 1.10 -11.90
C SER A 126 -6.82 2.33 -11.55
N VAL A 127 -7.26 3.50 -11.95
CA VAL A 127 -6.71 4.76 -11.43
C VAL A 127 -6.94 4.80 -9.91
N PRO A 128 -5.93 5.21 -9.11
CA PRO A 128 -6.09 5.35 -7.68
C PRO A 128 -7.06 6.48 -7.32
N VAL A 129 -7.83 6.29 -6.26
CA VAL A 129 -8.75 7.28 -5.70
C VAL A 129 -8.51 7.45 -4.20
N ARG A 130 -8.60 8.69 -3.70
CA ARG A 130 -8.51 8.99 -2.27
C ARG A 130 -9.90 8.98 -1.62
N LEU A 131 -9.99 8.42 -0.43
CA LEU A 131 -11.22 8.39 0.37
C LEU A 131 -10.90 8.24 1.87
N PRO A 132 -11.82 8.60 2.77
CA PRO A 132 -11.68 8.30 4.19
C PRO A 132 -11.55 6.79 4.43
N ALA A 133 -10.63 6.36 5.31
CA ALA A 133 -10.41 4.92 5.55
C ALA A 133 -11.64 4.23 6.18
N VAL A 134 -12.53 4.96 6.82
CA VAL A 134 -13.81 4.46 7.35
C VAL A 134 -14.73 3.91 6.23
N ASP A 135 -14.55 4.37 5.00
CA ASP A 135 -15.31 3.92 3.83
C ASP A 135 -14.74 2.67 3.18
N LEU A 136 -13.58 2.19 3.65
CA LEU A 136 -12.99 0.94 3.18
C LEU A 136 -13.86 -0.25 3.57
N LYS A 137 -14.29 -1.01 2.56
CA LYS A 137 -15.06 -2.24 2.74
C LYS A 137 -14.32 -3.40 2.06
N PRO A 138 -13.33 -4.02 2.75
CA PRO A 138 -12.72 -5.24 2.23
C PRO A 138 -13.80 -6.29 1.97
N GLN A 139 -13.69 -7.01 0.86
CA GLN A 139 -14.64 -8.08 0.56
C GLN A 139 -14.60 -9.17 1.65
N PRO A 140 -15.76 -9.66 2.11
CA PRO A 140 -15.80 -10.74 3.09
C PRO A 140 -15.01 -11.97 2.61
N GLY A 141 -14.29 -12.60 3.53
CA GLY A 141 -13.54 -13.83 3.22
C GLY A 141 -12.21 -13.60 2.50
N CYS A 142 -11.81 -12.37 2.19
CA CYS A 142 -10.45 -12.10 1.72
C CYS A 142 -9.43 -12.27 2.84
N GLY A 143 -8.22 -12.73 2.47
CA GLY A 143 -7.02 -12.54 3.28
C GLY A 143 -6.41 -11.18 2.98
N ALA A 144 -5.46 -10.73 3.81
CA ALA A 144 -4.76 -9.49 3.58
C ALA A 144 -3.25 -9.68 3.57
N VAL A 145 -2.55 -8.97 2.69
CA VAL A 145 -1.10 -8.81 2.73
C VAL A 145 -0.82 -7.36 3.08
N ILE A 146 -0.11 -7.12 4.17
CA ILE A 146 0.08 -5.80 4.77
C ILE A 146 1.56 -5.51 4.87
N VAL A 147 1.98 -4.31 4.45
CA VAL A 147 3.33 -3.78 4.63
C VAL A 147 3.24 -2.44 5.33
N SER A 148 3.87 -2.33 6.49
CA SER A 148 4.04 -1.06 7.19
C SER A 148 5.40 -0.46 6.83
N PHE A 149 5.44 0.85 6.62
CA PHE A 149 6.66 1.57 6.29
C PHE A 149 6.67 2.96 6.92
N THR A 150 7.85 3.53 7.03
CA THR A 150 8.06 4.89 7.53
C THR A 150 8.60 5.79 6.43
N VAL A 151 8.27 7.07 6.57
CA VAL A 151 8.76 8.16 5.74
C VAL A 151 9.34 9.23 6.64
N THR A 152 10.61 9.56 6.45
CA THR A 152 11.28 10.59 7.24
C THR A 152 11.70 11.75 6.34
N LEU A 153 11.37 12.96 6.75
CA LEU A 153 11.77 14.21 6.11
C LEU A 153 12.16 15.21 7.19
N GLU A 154 13.37 15.77 7.12
CA GLU A 154 13.89 16.81 8.06
C GLU A 154 13.72 16.41 9.54
N GLY A 155 13.98 15.15 9.87
CA GLY A 155 13.87 14.63 11.23
C GLY A 155 12.44 14.32 11.72
N ARG A 156 11.43 14.61 10.92
CA ARG A 156 10.03 14.22 11.18
C ARG A 156 9.74 12.89 10.52
N THR A 157 9.04 12.01 11.22
CA THR A 157 8.70 10.67 10.70
C THR A 157 7.19 10.47 10.70
N SER A 158 6.67 9.95 9.59
CA SER A 158 5.31 9.48 9.44
C SER A 158 5.30 7.98 9.20
N ARG A 159 4.22 7.32 9.55
CA ARG A 159 3.99 5.90 9.30
C ARG A 159 2.82 5.71 8.34
N ALA A 160 3.00 4.81 7.39
CA ALA A 160 1.94 4.41 6.48
C ALA A 160 1.88 2.88 6.34
N GLU A 161 0.75 2.38 5.87
CA GLU A 161 0.53 0.97 5.59
C GLU A 161 -0.01 0.78 4.17
N ILE A 162 0.46 -0.28 3.53
CA ILE A 162 -0.15 -0.77 2.29
C ILE A 162 -0.80 -2.10 2.60
N ALA A 163 -2.02 -2.31 2.11
CA ALA A 163 -2.69 -3.60 2.18
C ALA A 163 -3.22 -4.03 0.81
N ALA A 164 -3.14 -5.34 0.51
CA ALA A 164 -3.82 -5.99 -0.60
C ALA A 164 -4.82 -7.00 -0.03
N PHE A 165 -6.10 -6.88 -0.38
CA PHE A 165 -7.17 -7.78 0.07
C PHE A 165 -7.40 -8.87 -0.97
N LEU A 166 -6.78 -10.03 -0.75
CA LEU A 166 -6.71 -11.12 -1.72
C LEU A 166 -7.88 -12.10 -1.53
N PRO A 167 -8.68 -12.39 -2.58
CA PRO A 167 -9.71 -13.42 -2.51
C PRO A 167 -9.09 -14.82 -2.36
N PRO A 168 -9.81 -15.80 -1.79
CA PRO A 168 -9.32 -17.15 -1.59
C PRO A 168 -8.77 -17.82 -2.85
N ALA A 169 -9.41 -17.61 -4.00
CA ALA A 169 -8.96 -18.14 -5.28
C ALA A 169 -7.57 -17.62 -5.69
N LEU A 170 -7.24 -16.37 -5.37
CA LEU A 170 -5.93 -15.80 -5.65
C LEU A 170 -4.89 -16.32 -4.64
N ILE A 171 -5.25 -16.43 -3.36
CA ILE A 171 -4.37 -16.99 -2.33
C ILE A 171 -3.98 -18.45 -2.64
N ALA A 172 -4.92 -19.23 -3.17
CA ALA A 172 -4.68 -20.64 -3.53
C ALA A 172 -3.67 -20.82 -4.68
N ALA A 173 -3.34 -19.74 -5.42
CA ALA A 173 -2.36 -19.78 -6.50
C ALA A 173 -0.90 -19.59 -5.98
N PHE A 174 -0.71 -19.25 -4.71
CA PHE A 174 0.62 -19.10 -4.07
C PHE A 174 1.07 -20.37 -3.36
#